data_ca279aada3f2d4dceb6151bfbd72cd87
#
_entry.id   ca279aada3f2d4dceb6151bfbd72cd87
#
_cell.length_a   1.000
_cell.length_b   1.000
_cell.length_c   1.000
_cell.angle_alpha   90.00
_cell.angle_beta   90.00
_cell.angle_gamma   90.00
#
_symmetry.space_group_name_H-M   'P 1'
#
loop_
_entity.id
_entity.type
_entity.pdbx_description
1 polymer ?
#
loop_
_entity_poly.entity_id
_entity_poly.type
_entity_poly.pdbx_seq_one_letter_code
_entity_poly.pdbx_strand_id
1 'polypeptide(L)'
;MSTDDALGSARDSAMEAEFDTVAAWTEEAVRALGHDHAIPAGCRGSGSPADLAWIAGGLDLHADQRFLDSGAGLGGPAAWLSEHLEGRWSGRPVLTEPMVHAAQSARRLFGFPVAAAASEDLPIATASVDAAWSLGVLCVTAERARMLAELRRVLVPGGRLGLLVLLHAGEPLPEEPEGNDFPTRDELETQIVDAGFRVDDEVDAARLPGAPIAWSERADRVEEYIARHHRDHPAWQQAAEQDRIIGRLMGERLITMHLLRTTAV
;
A
#
# COMPACT_ATOMS: atom_id res chain seq x y z
N MET A 1 -0.12 -11.00 28.69
CA MET A 1 -0.26 -11.29 27.25
C MET A 1 -1.35 -12.34 27.15
N SER A 2 -2.49 -11.98 26.57
CA SER A 2 -3.63 -12.88 26.37
C SER A 2 -3.30 -13.91 25.27
N THR A 3 -3.97 -15.07 25.27
CA THR A 3 -3.87 -16.04 24.18
C THR A 3 -4.32 -15.45 22.83
N ASP A 4 -5.22 -14.47 22.84
CA ASP A 4 -5.67 -13.76 21.63
C ASP A 4 -4.57 -12.82 21.09
N ASP A 5 -3.80 -12.12 21.98
CA ASP A 5 -2.66 -11.29 21.56
C ASP A 5 -1.54 -12.13 20.91
N ALA A 6 -1.31 -13.35 21.42
CA ALA A 6 -0.29 -14.24 20.88
C ALA A 6 -0.71 -14.85 19.52
N LEU A 7 -1.99 -15.13 19.32
CA LEU A 7 -2.55 -15.63 18.07
C LEU A 7 -2.57 -14.53 17.00
N GLY A 8 -2.92 -13.29 17.35
CA GLY A 8 -2.85 -12.13 16.47
C GLY A 8 -1.43 -11.89 15.96
N SER A 9 -0.47 -11.77 16.86
CA SER A 9 0.96 -11.58 16.51
C SER A 9 1.55 -12.70 15.64
N ALA A 10 1.09 -13.96 15.80
CA ALA A 10 1.54 -15.06 14.96
C ALA A 10 0.94 -15.03 13.54
N ARG A 11 -0.29 -14.53 13.41
CA ARG A 11 -0.96 -14.35 12.10
C ARG A 11 -0.34 -13.19 11.34
N ASP A 12 -0.08 -12.06 11.99
CA ASP A 12 0.57 -10.90 11.37
C ASP A 12 1.95 -11.30 10.83
N SER A 13 2.76 -12.04 11.60
CA SER A 13 4.07 -12.51 11.14
C SER A 13 4.00 -13.55 10.02
N ALA A 14 2.92 -14.32 9.89
CA ALA A 14 2.75 -15.28 8.80
C ALA A 14 2.42 -14.56 7.48
N MET A 15 1.53 -13.57 7.51
CA MET A 15 1.18 -12.73 6.35
C MET A 15 2.40 -11.91 5.88
N GLU A 16 3.14 -11.30 6.82
CA GLU A 16 4.37 -10.56 6.49
C GLU A 16 5.42 -11.47 5.82
N ALA A 17 5.62 -12.69 6.33
CA ALA A 17 6.55 -13.65 5.75
C ALA A 17 6.11 -14.13 4.35
N GLU A 18 4.81 -14.31 4.13
CA GLU A 18 4.23 -14.61 2.82
C GLU A 18 4.51 -13.47 1.85
N PHE A 19 4.13 -12.24 2.21
CA PHE A 19 4.28 -11.06 1.37
C PHE A 19 5.76 -10.81 1.02
N ASP A 20 6.66 -10.92 2.00
CA ASP A 20 8.10 -10.75 1.81
C ASP A 20 8.69 -11.80 0.85
N THR A 21 8.20 -13.04 0.94
CA THR A 21 8.57 -14.12 0.03
C THR A 21 8.08 -13.85 -1.41
N VAL A 22 6.81 -13.47 -1.57
CA VAL A 22 6.22 -13.13 -2.88
C VAL A 22 6.89 -11.90 -3.49
N ALA A 23 7.31 -10.93 -2.68
CA ALA A 23 8.06 -9.77 -3.14
C ALA A 23 9.40 -10.18 -3.82
N ALA A 24 10.12 -11.14 -3.22
CA ALA A 24 11.35 -11.68 -3.83
C ALA A 24 11.09 -12.38 -5.17
N TRP A 25 10.02 -13.15 -5.28
CA TRP A 25 9.62 -13.82 -6.54
C TRP A 25 9.14 -12.82 -7.59
N THR A 26 8.48 -11.74 -7.18
CA THR A 26 8.08 -10.66 -8.09
C THR A 26 9.31 -10.00 -8.71
N GLU A 27 10.35 -9.72 -7.93
CA GLU A 27 11.62 -9.22 -8.46
C GLU A 27 12.28 -10.21 -9.43
N GLU A 28 12.30 -11.51 -9.12
CA GLU A 28 12.81 -12.57 -10.01
C GLU A 28 12.04 -12.57 -11.33
N ALA A 29 10.72 -12.55 -11.28
CA ALA A 29 9.86 -12.54 -12.45
C ALA A 29 10.09 -11.30 -13.33
N VAL A 30 10.19 -10.11 -12.73
CA VAL A 30 10.50 -8.87 -13.44
C VAL A 30 11.85 -8.94 -14.11
N ARG A 31 12.88 -9.51 -13.47
CA ARG A 31 14.19 -9.71 -14.11
C ARG A 31 14.14 -10.65 -15.31
N ALA A 32 13.29 -11.68 -15.25
CA ALA A 32 13.11 -12.64 -16.33
C ALA A 32 12.27 -12.10 -17.50
N LEU A 33 11.22 -11.33 -17.20
CA LEU A 33 10.25 -10.84 -18.19
C LEU A 33 10.60 -9.47 -18.79
N GLY A 34 11.39 -8.67 -18.07
CA GLY A 34 11.80 -7.32 -18.47
C GLY A 34 11.23 -6.23 -17.56
N HIS A 35 11.95 -5.11 -17.49
CA HIS A 35 11.68 -4.00 -16.56
C HIS A 35 10.32 -3.32 -16.76
N ASP A 36 9.74 -3.40 -17.96
CA ASP A 36 8.41 -2.87 -18.26
C ASP A 36 7.28 -3.49 -17.41
N HIS A 37 7.55 -4.62 -16.76
CA HIS A 37 6.64 -5.30 -15.85
C HIS A 37 6.78 -4.79 -14.39
N ALA A 38 7.85 -4.05 -14.07
CA ALA A 38 8.19 -3.71 -12.68
C ALA A 38 7.12 -2.85 -11.99
N ILE A 39 6.65 -1.77 -12.65
CA ILE A 39 5.66 -0.87 -12.05
C ILE A 39 4.32 -1.57 -11.86
N PRO A 40 3.70 -2.22 -12.89
CA PRO A 40 2.44 -2.91 -12.70
C PRO A 40 2.50 -3.99 -11.60
N ALA A 41 3.53 -4.82 -11.60
CA ALA A 41 3.71 -5.88 -10.60
C ALA A 41 4.01 -5.33 -9.20
N GLY A 42 4.76 -4.23 -9.12
CA GLY A 42 5.09 -3.56 -7.86
C GLY A 42 3.93 -2.79 -7.23
N CYS A 43 2.78 -2.69 -7.93
CA CYS A 43 1.55 -2.06 -7.42
C CYS A 43 0.54 -3.07 -6.85
N ARG A 44 0.94 -4.31 -6.58
CA ARG A 44 0.06 -5.31 -5.95
C ARG A 44 -0.54 -4.74 -4.66
N GLY A 45 -1.88 -4.71 -4.56
CA GLY A 45 -2.61 -4.20 -3.39
C GLY A 45 -2.65 -2.67 -3.26
N SER A 46 -2.01 -1.93 -4.17
CA SER A 46 -1.87 -0.46 -4.08
C SER A 46 -2.70 0.32 -5.11
N GLY A 47 -3.66 -0.35 -5.76
CA GLY A 47 -4.56 0.27 -6.72
C GLY A 47 -4.05 0.30 -8.16
N SER A 48 -4.89 0.84 -9.05
CA SER A 48 -4.65 1.01 -10.48
C SER A 48 -4.02 2.37 -10.80
N PRO A 49 -3.55 2.61 -12.04
CA PRO A 49 -3.11 3.94 -12.46
C PRO A 49 -4.12 5.06 -12.25
N ALA A 50 -5.44 4.76 -12.37
CA ALA A 50 -6.48 5.75 -12.13
C ALA A 50 -6.62 6.09 -10.64
N ASP A 51 -6.50 5.08 -9.78
CA ASP A 51 -6.50 5.27 -8.32
C ASP A 51 -5.31 6.11 -7.88
N LEU A 52 -4.11 5.74 -8.36
CA LEU A 52 -2.88 6.48 -8.08
C LEU A 52 -2.95 7.92 -8.60
N ALA A 53 -3.49 8.15 -9.80
CA ALA A 53 -3.66 9.49 -10.37
C ALA A 53 -4.64 10.33 -9.55
N TRP A 54 -5.74 9.71 -9.07
CA TRP A 54 -6.67 10.42 -8.21
C TRP A 54 -6.00 10.84 -6.91
N ILE A 55 -5.28 9.94 -6.21
CA ILE A 55 -4.55 10.28 -4.98
C ILE A 55 -3.49 11.34 -5.26
N ALA A 56 -2.65 11.14 -6.28
CA ALA A 56 -1.56 12.05 -6.64
C ALA A 56 -2.03 13.48 -6.91
N GLY A 57 -3.22 13.65 -7.49
CA GLY A 57 -3.84 14.95 -7.71
C GLY A 57 -4.14 15.73 -6.42
N GLY A 58 -4.22 15.05 -5.28
CA GLY A 58 -4.41 15.67 -3.95
C GLY A 58 -3.12 15.95 -3.18
N LEU A 59 -2.00 15.34 -3.60
CA LEU A 59 -0.70 15.54 -2.92
C LEU A 59 -0.09 16.90 -3.19
N ASP A 60 -0.51 17.58 -4.27
CA ASP A 60 -0.04 18.91 -4.68
C ASP A 60 1.50 19.01 -4.78
N LEU A 61 2.13 17.91 -5.22
CA LEU A 61 3.58 17.80 -5.34
C LEU A 61 4.09 18.62 -6.52
N HIS A 62 5.02 19.53 -6.22
CA HIS A 62 5.70 20.36 -7.22
C HIS A 62 7.13 20.70 -6.78
N ALA A 63 7.96 21.12 -7.72
CA ALA A 63 9.36 21.47 -7.49
C ALA A 63 10.11 20.35 -6.75
N ASP A 64 10.77 20.71 -5.64
CA ASP A 64 11.66 19.87 -4.84
C ASP A 64 11.02 19.39 -3.52
N GLN A 65 9.69 19.43 -3.42
CA GLN A 65 8.98 18.95 -2.24
C GLN A 65 9.34 17.51 -1.90
N ARG A 66 9.38 17.24 -0.59
CA ARG A 66 9.78 15.93 -0.03
C ARG A 66 8.57 15.05 0.08
N PHE A 67 8.68 13.85 -0.47
CA PHE A 67 7.61 12.88 -0.51
C PHE A 67 8.02 11.56 0.17
N LEU A 68 7.10 11.02 0.98
CA LEU A 68 7.21 9.73 1.67
C LEU A 68 6.16 8.76 1.14
N ASP A 69 6.62 7.55 0.79
CA ASP A 69 5.77 6.36 0.57
C ASP A 69 5.93 5.45 1.80
N SER A 70 4.87 5.36 2.62
CA SER A 70 4.87 4.60 3.87
C SER A 70 4.17 3.25 3.69
N GLY A 71 4.91 2.16 3.86
CA GLY A 71 4.49 0.80 3.50
C GLY A 71 4.56 0.61 1.98
N ALA A 72 5.72 0.94 1.40
CA ALA A 72 5.90 1.05 -0.04
C ALA A 72 5.91 -0.29 -0.80
N GLY A 73 6.00 -1.42 -0.10
CA GLY A 73 6.16 -2.72 -0.73
C GLY A 73 7.36 -2.75 -1.68
N LEU A 74 7.11 -3.17 -2.92
CA LEU A 74 8.14 -3.17 -3.98
C LEU A 74 8.42 -1.78 -4.59
N GLY A 75 7.71 -0.72 -4.19
CA GLY A 75 7.93 0.65 -4.67
C GLY A 75 7.31 0.97 -6.04
N GLY A 76 6.43 0.11 -6.57
CA GLY A 76 5.75 0.34 -7.83
C GLY A 76 4.97 1.65 -7.87
N PRO A 77 4.14 1.97 -6.86
CA PRO A 77 3.42 3.23 -6.79
C PRO A 77 4.34 4.46 -6.82
N ALA A 78 5.44 4.45 -6.04
CA ALA A 78 6.40 5.55 -6.03
C ALA A 78 7.09 5.74 -7.40
N ALA A 79 7.39 4.63 -8.11
CA ALA A 79 7.93 4.68 -9.45
C ALA A 79 6.93 5.26 -10.43
N TRP A 80 5.68 4.79 -10.39
CA TRP A 80 4.58 5.34 -11.18
C TRP A 80 4.39 6.84 -10.92
N LEU A 81 4.41 7.27 -9.64
CA LEU A 81 4.26 8.69 -9.27
C LEU A 81 5.38 9.54 -9.87
N SER A 82 6.63 9.06 -9.83
CA SER A 82 7.79 9.75 -10.39
C SER A 82 7.65 9.97 -11.90
N GLU A 83 7.19 8.95 -12.65
CA GLU A 83 6.90 9.07 -14.08
C GLU A 83 5.70 9.98 -14.35
N HIS A 84 4.62 9.84 -13.58
CA HIS A 84 3.40 10.64 -13.73
C HIS A 84 3.62 12.14 -13.51
N LEU A 85 4.53 12.50 -12.61
CA LEU A 85 4.87 13.88 -12.27
C LEU A 85 6.13 14.39 -12.97
N GLU A 86 6.67 13.67 -13.98
CA GLU A 86 7.85 14.09 -14.70
C GLU A 86 7.68 15.54 -15.26
N GLY A 87 8.69 16.36 -15.04
CA GLY A 87 8.69 17.78 -15.42
C GLY A 87 7.91 18.72 -14.49
N ARG A 88 7.14 18.21 -13.53
CA ARG A 88 6.44 18.99 -12.50
C ARG A 88 7.05 18.84 -11.12
N TRP A 89 7.51 17.66 -10.81
CA TRP A 89 8.16 17.32 -9.55
C TRP A 89 9.55 16.74 -9.84
N SER A 90 10.56 17.28 -9.19
CA SER A 90 11.97 16.86 -9.32
C SER A 90 12.50 16.19 -8.05
N GLY A 91 11.64 16.03 -7.04
CA GLY A 91 11.97 15.34 -5.82
C GLY A 91 12.18 13.85 -6.04
N ARG A 92 12.79 13.20 -5.05
CA ARG A 92 12.98 11.75 -5.06
C ARG A 92 12.17 11.14 -3.93
N PRO A 93 11.33 10.14 -4.20
CA PRO A 93 10.59 9.45 -3.15
C PRO A 93 11.54 8.87 -2.09
N VAL A 94 11.17 8.99 -0.82
CA VAL A 94 11.73 8.22 0.29
C VAL A 94 10.71 7.17 0.67
N LEU A 95 11.14 5.92 0.80
CA LEU A 95 10.28 4.80 1.08
C LEU A 95 10.54 4.24 2.48
N THR A 96 9.48 3.80 3.16
CA THR A 96 9.59 2.92 4.33
C THR A 96 8.84 1.63 4.07
N GLU A 97 9.45 0.50 4.46
CA GLU A 97 8.88 -0.82 4.27
C GLU A 97 9.46 -1.78 5.31
N PRO A 98 8.64 -2.40 6.18
CA PRO A 98 9.15 -3.28 7.23
C PRO A 98 9.73 -4.59 6.68
N MET A 99 9.17 -5.11 5.59
CA MET A 99 9.58 -6.38 5.01
C MET A 99 10.89 -6.25 4.23
N VAL A 100 11.88 -7.04 4.62
CA VAL A 100 13.28 -6.86 4.19
C VAL A 100 13.46 -7.13 2.70
N HIS A 101 12.87 -8.21 2.16
CA HIS A 101 12.99 -8.52 0.73
C HIS A 101 12.23 -7.51 -0.11
N ALA A 102 11.03 -7.08 0.32
CA ALA A 102 10.27 -6.03 -0.36
C ALA A 102 11.06 -4.72 -0.44
N ALA A 103 11.61 -4.25 0.69
CA ALA A 103 12.46 -3.06 0.75
C ALA A 103 13.71 -3.16 -0.14
N GLN A 104 14.37 -4.31 -0.14
CA GLN A 104 15.53 -4.57 -1.00
C GLN A 104 15.15 -4.62 -2.48
N SER A 105 14.01 -5.21 -2.82
CA SER A 105 13.49 -5.29 -4.19
C SER A 105 13.12 -3.91 -4.71
N ALA A 106 12.45 -3.06 -3.91
CA ALA A 106 12.18 -1.67 -4.25
C ALA A 106 13.47 -0.90 -4.59
N ARG A 107 14.51 -1.10 -3.78
CA ARG A 107 15.81 -0.49 -4.02
C ARG A 107 16.48 -1.00 -5.30
N ARG A 108 16.39 -2.30 -5.59
CA ARG A 108 17.02 -2.91 -6.79
C ARG A 108 16.25 -2.60 -8.07
N LEU A 109 14.93 -2.59 -8.03
CA LEU A 109 14.08 -2.33 -9.20
C LEU A 109 14.08 -0.86 -9.60
N PHE A 110 13.99 0.07 -8.62
CA PHE A 110 13.74 1.48 -8.89
C PHE A 110 14.83 2.43 -8.36
N GLY A 111 15.78 1.92 -7.57
CA GLY A 111 16.89 2.71 -7.04
C GLY A 111 16.48 3.70 -5.95
N PHE A 112 15.30 3.61 -5.35
CA PHE A 112 14.86 4.52 -4.29
C PHE A 112 15.62 4.32 -2.97
N PRO A 113 15.77 5.37 -2.14
CA PRO A 113 16.16 5.20 -0.76
C PRO A 113 15.01 4.57 0.02
N VAL A 114 15.25 3.41 0.62
CA VAL A 114 14.27 2.66 1.41
C VAL A 114 14.83 2.43 2.80
N ALA A 115 14.07 2.78 3.84
CA ALA A 115 14.34 2.41 5.22
C ALA A 115 13.50 1.19 5.59
N ALA A 116 14.12 0.17 6.20
CA ALA A 116 13.41 -0.98 6.75
C ALA A 116 12.77 -0.54 8.07
N ALA A 117 11.50 -0.13 8.02
CA ALA A 117 10.77 0.40 9.16
C ALA A 117 9.26 0.23 9.00
N ALA A 118 8.58 -0.06 10.11
CA ALA A 118 7.13 -0.09 10.19
C ALA A 118 6.56 1.35 10.19
N SER A 119 5.33 1.49 9.71
CA SER A 119 4.66 2.78 9.61
C SER A 119 4.26 3.37 10.98
N GLU A 120 4.28 2.56 12.02
CA GLU A 120 4.03 2.93 13.42
C GLU A 120 5.26 3.51 14.13
N ASP A 121 6.46 3.46 13.50
CA ASP A 121 7.72 3.99 14.06
C ASP A 121 8.65 4.43 12.92
N LEU A 122 8.32 5.56 12.32
CA LEU A 122 9.01 6.06 11.14
C LEU A 122 10.36 6.70 11.49
N PRO A 123 11.49 6.25 10.89
CA PRO A 123 12.82 6.84 11.10
C PRO A 123 12.97 8.16 10.33
N ILE A 124 11.94 8.98 10.38
CA ILE A 124 11.80 10.24 9.65
C ILE A 124 11.64 11.37 10.67
N ALA A 125 12.31 12.49 10.47
CA ALA A 125 12.24 13.62 11.37
C ALA A 125 10.83 14.26 11.39
N THR A 126 10.45 14.82 12.54
CA THR A 126 9.19 15.56 12.69
C THR A 126 9.14 16.73 11.71
N ALA A 127 7.96 16.96 11.09
CA ALA A 127 7.68 18.06 10.16
C ALA A 127 8.75 18.21 9.06
N SER A 128 9.14 17.06 8.46
CA SER A 128 10.20 17.04 7.45
C SER A 128 9.75 16.56 6.08
N VAL A 129 8.46 16.24 5.91
CA VAL A 129 7.86 15.72 4.67
C VAL A 129 6.71 16.65 4.26
N ASP A 130 6.64 17.00 2.99
CA ASP A 130 5.62 17.93 2.47
C ASP A 130 4.36 17.17 2.04
N ALA A 131 4.54 15.96 1.52
CA ALA A 131 3.43 15.06 1.19
C ALA A 131 3.82 13.59 1.45
N ALA A 132 2.83 12.77 1.75
CA ALA A 132 2.99 11.33 1.92
C ALA A 132 1.78 10.59 1.32
N TRP A 133 1.96 9.32 1.09
CA TRP A 133 0.84 8.39 0.99
C TRP A 133 1.10 7.09 1.74
N SER A 134 0.03 6.34 1.96
CA SER A 134 0.07 4.98 2.46
C SER A 134 -1.05 4.17 1.80
N LEU A 135 -0.67 3.18 1.03
CA LEU A 135 -1.57 2.50 0.11
C LEU A 135 -1.72 1.03 0.50
N GLY A 136 -2.92 0.67 1.03
CA GLY A 136 -3.22 -0.70 1.44
C GLY A 136 -2.66 -1.12 2.80
N VAL A 137 -2.07 -0.20 3.58
CA VAL A 137 -1.41 -0.53 4.85
C VAL A 137 -2.37 -0.46 6.04
N LEU A 138 -3.28 0.52 6.07
CA LEU A 138 -4.22 0.70 7.20
C LEU A 138 -5.20 -0.47 7.40
N CYS A 139 -5.35 -1.33 6.41
CA CYS A 139 -6.19 -2.52 6.49
C CYS A 139 -5.44 -3.80 6.87
N VAL A 140 -4.14 -3.71 7.14
CA VAL A 140 -3.29 -4.85 7.54
C VAL A 140 -2.54 -4.59 8.86
N THR A 141 -2.89 -3.55 9.60
CA THR A 141 -2.33 -3.25 10.92
C THR A 141 -3.43 -2.99 11.95
N ALA A 142 -3.26 -3.56 13.14
CA ALA A 142 -4.10 -3.23 14.30
C ALA A 142 -3.71 -1.87 14.93
N GLU A 143 -2.52 -1.35 14.62
CA GLU A 143 -1.94 -0.12 15.20
C GLU A 143 -2.26 1.15 14.39
N ARG A 144 -3.42 1.18 13.68
CA ARG A 144 -3.82 2.29 12.79
C ARG A 144 -3.67 3.68 13.41
N ALA A 145 -4.10 3.84 14.66
CA ALA A 145 -3.99 5.13 15.35
C ALA A 145 -2.54 5.59 15.51
N ARG A 146 -1.63 4.66 15.84
CA ARG A 146 -0.21 4.94 15.98
C ARG A 146 0.43 5.26 14.64
N MET A 147 0.08 4.51 13.60
CA MET A 147 0.53 4.76 12.24
C MET A 147 0.10 6.15 11.75
N LEU A 148 -1.17 6.51 11.92
CA LEU A 148 -1.69 7.83 11.55
C LEU A 148 -1.00 8.95 12.35
N ALA A 149 -0.72 8.75 13.64
CA ALA A 149 0.03 9.71 14.47
C ALA A 149 1.47 9.89 13.96
N GLU A 150 2.15 8.83 13.53
CA GLU A 150 3.49 8.92 12.95
C GLU A 150 3.47 9.64 11.59
N LEU A 151 2.52 9.33 10.71
CA LEU A 151 2.33 10.07 9.46
C LEU A 151 2.06 11.55 9.72
N ARG A 152 1.24 11.88 10.75
CA ARG A 152 1.00 13.27 11.15
C ARG A 152 2.26 13.93 11.69
N ARG A 153 3.04 13.23 12.48
CA ARG A 153 4.30 13.75 13.05
C ARG A 153 5.32 14.13 11.98
N VAL A 154 5.49 13.29 10.97
CA VAL A 154 6.50 13.53 9.92
C VAL A 154 6.09 14.59 8.90
N LEU A 155 4.78 14.80 8.70
CA LEU A 155 4.26 15.82 7.79
C LEU A 155 4.39 17.23 8.38
N VAL A 156 4.75 18.18 7.52
CA VAL A 156 4.68 19.61 7.87
C VAL A 156 3.23 20.01 8.14
N PRO A 157 2.98 21.10 8.93
CA PRO A 157 1.64 21.67 9.01
C PRO A 157 1.10 22.02 7.60
N GLY A 158 -0.11 21.61 7.29
CA GLY A 158 -0.70 21.73 5.95
C GLY A 158 -0.20 20.70 4.93
N GLY A 159 0.70 19.79 5.32
CA GLY A 159 1.17 18.69 4.47
C GLY A 159 0.05 17.75 4.01
N ARG A 160 0.23 17.09 2.89
CA ARG A 160 -0.79 16.29 2.23
C ARG A 160 -0.57 14.79 2.50
N LEU A 161 -1.66 14.08 2.80
CA LEU A 161 -1.63 12.61 2.93
C LEU A 161 -2.68 11.97 2.02
N GLY A 162 -2.22 11.08 1.16
CA GLY A 162 -3.07 10.21 0.35
C GLY A 162 -3.20 8.82 0.99
N LEU A 163 -4.40 8.28 1.03
CA LEU A 163 -4.65 6.95 1.58
C LEU A 163 -5.42 6.09 0.58
N LEU A 164 -5.07 4.80 0.52
CA LEU A 164 -5.89 3.76 -0.06
C LEU A 164 -6.21 2.75 1.04
N VAL A 165 -7.49 2.50 1.30
CA VAL A 165 -7.95 1.63 2.38
C VAL A 165 -9.10 0.75 1.90
N LEU A 166 -9.05 -0.53 2.27
CA LEU A 166 -10.20 -1.42 2.17
C LEU A 166 -11.08 -1.21 3.40
N LEU A 167 -12.35 -0.89 3.18
CA LEU A 167 -13.35 -0.69 4.23
C LEU A 167 -14.37 -1.81 4.19
N HIS A 168 -14.81 -2.29 5.36
CA HIS A 168 -15.94 -3.21 5.41
C HIS A 168 -17.26 -2.47 5.68
N ALA A 169 -18.39 -3.08 5.24
CA ALA A 169 -19.70 -2.47 5.28
C ALA A 169 -20.36 -2.43 6.69
N GLY A 170 -19.67 -2.96 7.72
CA GLY A 170 -20.18 -3.03 9.10
C GLY A 170 -20.88 -4.33 9.48
N GLU A 171 -21.20 -5.19 8.52
CA GLU A 171 -21.73 -6.53 8.76
C GLU A 171 -20.58 -7.54 8.96
N PRO A 172 -20.75 -8.58 9.80
CA PRO A 172 -19.74 -9.60 9.98
C PRO A 172 -19.34 -10.24 8.63
N LEU A 173 -18.03 -10.35 8.39
CA LEU A 173 -17.54 -10.99 7.18
C LEU A 173 -17.76 -12.51 7.27
N PRO A 174 -18.19 -13.18 6.19
CA PRO A 174 -18.38 -14.63 6.16
C PRO A 174 -17.07 -15.40 6.32
N GLU A 175 -15.96 -14.76 6.00
CA GLU A 175 -14.60 -15.25 6.10
C GLU A 175 -13.67 -14.04 6.19
N GLU A 176 -12.74 -14.06 7.15
CA GLU A 176 -11.77 -12.99 7.33
C GLU A 176 -10.43 -13.42 6.71
N PRO A 177 -9.86 -12.63 5.78
CA PRO A 177 -8.51 -12.88 5.28
C PRO A 177 -7.50 -12.75 6.43
N GLU A 178 -6.58 -13.68 6.52
CA GLU A 178 -5.57 -13.69 7.58
C GLU A 178 -4.70 -12.41 7.54
N GLY A 179 -4.44 -11.81 8.70
CA GLY A 179 -3.63 -10.59 8.82
C GLY A 179 -4.30 -9.32 8.29
N ASN A 180 -5.59 -9.36 7.94
CA ASN A 180 -6.33 -8.18 7.56
C ASN A 180 -7.25 -7.73 8.71
N ASP A 181 -7.36 -6.43 8.88
CA ASP A 181 -8.23 -5.75 9.82
C ASP A 181 -8.87 -4.54 9.11
N PHE A 182 -10.03 -4.77 8.49
CA PHE A 182 -10.70 -3.75 7.70
C PHE A 182 -11.52 -2.83 8.60
N PRO A 183 -11.20 -1.52 8.69
CA PRO A 183 -12.03 -0.59 9.43
C PRO A 183 -13.37 -0.35 8.74
N THR A 184 -14.38 0.03 9.50
CA THR A 184 -15.55 0.69 8.95
C THR A 184 -15.20 2.13 8.54
N ARG A 185 -16.06 2.75 7.72
CA ARG A 185 -15.88 4.16 7.34
C ARG A 185 -15.84 5.09 8.55
N ASP A 186 -16.75 4.92 9.50
CA ASP A 186 -16.88 5.78 10.68
C ASP A 186 -15.66 5.64 11.61
N GLU A 187 -15.15 4.42 11.77
CA GLU A 187 -13.93 4.16 12.53
C GLU A 187 -12.72 4.83 11.88
N LEU A 188 -12.56 4.67 10.57
CA LEU A 188 -11.44 5.29 9.84
C LEU A 188 -11.51 6.81 9.90
N GLU A 189 -12.68 7.41 9.67
CA GLU A 189 -12.87 8.87 9.73
C GLU A 189 -12.54 9.42 11.13
N THR A 190 -13.02 8.73 12.17
CA THR A 190 -12.70 9.08 13.56
C THR A 190 -11.19 9.04 13.82
N GLN A 191 -10.51 7.96 13.42
CA GLN A 191 -9.07 7.80 13.61
C GLN A 191 -8.25 8.86 12.85
N ILE A 192 -8.67 9.22 11.63
CA ILE A 192 -8.03 10.26 10.80
C ILE A 192 -8.14 11.63 11.49
N VAL A 193 -9.35 11.99 11.98
CA VAL A 193 -9.58 13.26 12.67
C VAL A 193 -8.83 13.32 14.00
N ASP A 194 -8.86 12.25 14.80
CA ASP A 194 -8.16 12.17 16.08
C ASP A 194 -6.63 12.26 15.92
N ALA A 195 -6.09 11.77 14.79
CA ALA A 195 -4.68 11.90 14.46
C ALA A 195 -4.28 13.31 13.97
N GLY A 196 -5.21 14.25 13.84
CA GLY A 196 -4.95 15.63 13.42
C GLY A 196 -4.90 15.79 11.90
N PHE A 197 -5.76 15.07 11.19
CA PHE A 197 -5.98 15.27 9.76
C PHE A 197 -7.42 15.73 9.49
N ARG A 198 -7.60 16.49 8.43
CA ARG A 198 -8.89 16.80 7.83
C ARG A 198 -9.03 15.99 6.54
N VAL A 199 -10.14 15.31 6.37
CA VAL A 199 -10.49 14.70 5.08
C VAL A 199 -10.95 15.79 4.12
N ASP A 200 -10.27 15.94 3.00
CA ASP A 200 -10.58 16.93 1.97
C ASP A 200 -11.47 16.35 0.87
N ASP A 201 -11.24 15.10 0.51
CA ASP A 201 -11.99 14.39 -0.54
C ASP A 201 -11.88 12.87 -0.36
N GLU A 202 -12.89 12.14 -0.85
CA GLU A 202 -12.95 10.67 -0.81
C GLU A 202 -13.69 10.13 -2.03
N VAL A 203 -13.23 8.98 -2.53
CA VAL A 203 -13.90 8.25 -3.62
C VAL A 203 -13.84 6.75 -3.40
N ASP A 204 -14.95 6.06 -3.72
CA ASP A 204 -14.96 4.60 -3.94
C ASP A 204 -14.22 4.32 -5.26
N ALA A 205 -13.15 3.52 -5.23
CA ALA A 205 -12.33 3.21 -6.39
C ALA A 205 -13.14 2.59 -7.54
N ALA A 206 -14.26 1.91 -7.24
CA ALA A 206 -15.15 1.37 -8.27
C ALA A 206 -15.81 2.46 -9.16
N ARG A 207 -15.72 3.74 -8.79
CA ARG A 207 -16.18 4.87 -9.61
C ARG A 207 -15.13 5.40 -10.57
N LEU A 208 -13.89 4.98 -10.41
CA LEU A 208 -12.77 5.39 -11.27
C LEU A 208 -12.63 4.42 -12.46
N PRO A 209 -11.95 4.85 -13.52
CA PRO A 209 -11.66 3.96 -14.64
C PRO A 209 -10.85 2.73 -14.20
N GLY A 210 -11.17 1.57 -14.76
CA GLY A 210 -10.37 0.36 -14.53
C GLY A 210 -8.94 0.49 -15.07
N ALA A 211 -8.07 -0.41 -14.64
CA ALA A 211 -6.70 -0.45 -15.13
C ALA A 211 -6.65 -0.62 -16.66
N PRO A 212 -5.72 0.05 -17.37
CA PRO A 212 -5.50 -0.19 -18.79
C PRO A 212 -5.15 -1.66 -19.06
N ILE A 213 -5.65 -2.21 -20.19
CA ILE A 213 -5.40 -3.62 -20.55
C ILE A 213 -3.91 -3.96 -20.52
N ALA A 214 -3.06 -3.13 -21.11
CA ALA A 214 -1.62 -3.37 -21.14
C ALA A 214 -0.97 -3.34 -19.73
N TRP A 215 -1.56 -2.65 -18.76
CA TRP A 215 -1.14 -2.68 -17.37
C TRP A 215 -1.46 -4.03 -16.73
N SER A 216 -2.72 -4.47 -16.85
CA SER A 216 -3.17 -5.75 -16.31
C SER A 216 -2.39 -6.91 -16.95
N GLU A 217 -2.23 -6.93 -18.27
CA GLU A 217 -1.45 -7.96 -18.97
C GLU A 217 0.00 -8.08 -18.47
N ARG A 218 0.63 -6.96 -18.09
CA ARG A 218 1.99 -6.98 -17.53
C ARG A 218 2.00 -7.53 -16.10
N ALA A 219 1.06 -7.15 -15.27
CA ALA A 219 0.91 -7.70 -13.92
C ALA A 219 0.62 -9.21 -13.98
N ASP A 220 -0.36 -9.62 -14.80
CA ASP A 220 -0.77 -11.02 -14.97
C ASP A 220 0.40 -11.92 -15.40
N ARG A 221 1.26 -11.44 -16.31
CA ARG A 221 2.45 -12.21 -16.72
C ARG A 221 3.43 -12.48 -15.59
N VAL A 222 3.57 -11.53 -14.66
CA VAL A 222 4.42 -11.71 -13.47
C VAL A 222 3.78 -12.73 -12.54
N GLU A 223 2.47 -12.65 -12.31
CA GLU A 223 1.73 -13.63 -11.51
C GLU A 223 1.79 -15.04 -12.12
N GLU A 224 1.61 -15.14 -13.45
CA GLU A 224 1.77 -16.41 -14.18
C GLU A 224 3.19 -17.00 -14.04
N TYR A 225 4.22 -16.14 -14.09
CA TYR A 225 5.60 -16.57 -13.86
C TYR A 225 5.76 -17.13 -12.46
N ILE A 226 5.31 -16.40 -11.43
CA ILE A 226 5.37 -16.82 -10.03
C ILE A 226 4.61 -18.13 -9.84
N ALA A 227 3.38 -18.22 -10.32
CA ALA A 227 2.57 -19.44 -10.22
C ALA A 227 3.23 -20.66 -10.90
N ARG A 228 3.91 -20.46 -12.03
CA ARG A 228 4.60 -21.54 -12.74
C ARG A 228 5.78 -22.11 -11.95
N HIS A 229 6.49 -21.27 -11.20
CA HIS A 229 7.72 -21.65 -10.52
C HIS A 229 7.51 -21.98 -9.04
N HIS A 230 6.47 -21.42 -8.41
CA HIS A 230 6.31 -21.44 -6.95
C HIS A 230 4.95 -21.96 -6.46
N ARG A 231 4.02 -22.43 -7.33
CA ARG A 231 2.66 -22.88 -6.94
C ARG A 231 2.62 -23.93 -5.83
N ASP A 232 3.65 -24.74 -5.71
CA ASP A 232 3.74 -25.80 -4.71
C ASP A 232 4.32 -25.29 -3.37
N HIS A 233 4.74 -24.03 -3.32
CA HIS A 233 5.28 -23.43 -2.10
C HIS A 233 4.15 -22.91 -1.20
N PRO A 234 4.20 -23.17 0.14
CA PRO A 234 3.15 -22.74 1.06
C PRO A 234 2.81 -21.23 0.99
N ALA A 235 3.81 -20.36 0.86
CA ALA A 235 3.58 -18.91 0.76
C ALA A 235 2.78 -18.55 -0.51
N TRP A 236 3.00 -19.24 -1.65
CA TRP A 236 2.17 -19.00 -2.83
C TRP A 236 0.72 -19.45 -2.61
N GLN A 237 0.54 -20.60 -1.97
CA GLN A 237 -0.81 -21.12 -1.69
C GLN A 237 -1.56 -20.20 -0.74
N GLN A 238 -0.88 -19.67 0.26
CA GLN A 238 -1.44 -18.69 1.19
C GLN A 238 -1.81 -17.40 0.46
N ALA A 239 -0.90 -16.83 -0.35
CA ALA A 239 -1.17 -15.63 -1.14
C ALA A 239 -2.38 -15.81 -2.07
N ALA A 240 -2.44 -16.92 -2.80
CA ALA A 240 -3.53 -17.21 -3.72
C ALA A 240 -4.89 -17.37 -3.00
N GLU A 241 -4.89 -17.94 -1.80
CA GLU A 241 -6.10 -18.05 -0.98
C GLU A 241 -6.54 -16.70 -0.45
N GLN A 242 -5.62 -15.83 0.03
CA GLN A 242 -5.92 -14.48 0.45
C GLN A 242 -6.52 -13.65 -0.70
N ASP A 243 -5.89 -13.68 -1.86
CA ASP A 243 -6.38 -12.99 -3.07
C ASP A 243 -7.78 -13.47 -3.47
N ARG A 244 -8.06 -14.78 -3.36
CA ARG A 244 -9.38 -15.36 -3.61
C ARG A 244 -10.44 -14.84 -2.63
N ILE A 245 -10.11 -14.78 -1.33
CA ILE A 245 -11.03 -14.30 -0.28
C ILE A 245 -11.31 -12.82 -0.50
N ILE A 246 -10.27 -12.00 -0.63
CA ILE A 246 -10.40 -10.55 -0.84
C ILE A 246 -11.19 -10.26 -2.12
N GLY A 247 -10.88 -10.95 -3.22
CA GLY A 247 -11.58 -10.79 -4.50
C GLY A 247 -13.07 -11.13 -4.40
N ARG A 248 -13.43 -12.19 -3.66
CA ARG A 248 -14.83 -12.53 -3.39
C ARG A 248 -15.52 -11.45 -2.55
N LEU A 249 -14.92 -11.03 -1.43
CA LEU A 249 -15.49 -10.01 -0.56
C LEU A 249 -15.70 -8.67 -1.30
N MET A 250 -14.76 -8.29 -2.18
CA MET A 250 -14.92 -7.12 -3.04
C MET A 250 -16.02 -7.31 -4.09
N GLY A 251 -16.10 -8.48 -4.72
CA GLY A 251 -17.12 -8.80 -5.71
C GLY A 251 -18.54 -8.79 -5.12
N GLU A 252 -18.70 -9.22 -3.87
CA GLU A 252 -19.94 -9.17 -3.11
C GLU A 252 -20.19 -7.81 -2.42
N ARG A 253 -19.24 -6.85 -2.55
CA ARG A 253 -19.25 -5.53 -1.92
C ARG A 253 -19.32 -5.57 -0.38
N LEU A 254 -18.85 -6.63 0.23
CA LEU A 254 -18.70 -6.74 1.68
C LEU A 254 -17.49 -5.92 2.17
N ILE A 255 -16.48 -5.80 1.32
CA ILE A 255 -15.42 -4.81 1.45
C ILE A 255 -15.36 -3.96 0.18
N THR A 256 -14.93 -2.70 0.32
CA THR A 256 -14.79 -1.75 -0.79
C THR A 256 -13.51 -0.96 -0.66
N MET A 257 -12.87 -0.66 -1.79
CA MET A 257 -11.65 0.13 -1.82
C MET A 257 -11.99 1.62 -1.86
N HIS A 258 -11.48 2.37 -0.89
CA HIS A 258 -11.65 3.80 -0.79
C HIS A 258 -10.31 4.53 -0.88
N LEU A 259 -10.34 5.64 -1.59
CA LEU A 259 -9.21 6.55 -1.71
C LEU A 259 -9.56 7.84 -0.98
N LEU A 260 -8.64 8.33 -0.17
CA LEU A 260 -8.83 9.56 0.60
C LEU A 260 -7.69 10.54 0.32
N ARG A 261 -8.04 11.82 0.27
CA ARG A 261 -7.13 12.95 0.29
C ARG A 261 -7.31 13.68 1.59
N THR A 262 -6.23 13.88 2.32
CA THR A 262 -6.29 14.51 3.65
C THR A 262 -5.21 15.57 3.79
N THR A 263 -5.44 16.53 4.70
CA THR A 263 -4.49 17.59 5.05
C THR A 263 -4.16 17.52 6.54
N ALA A 264 -2.89 17.62 6.89
CA ALA A 264 -2.39 17.76 8.26
C ALA A 264 -2.81 19.12 8.85
N VAL A 265 -3.59 19.12 9.95
CA VAL A 265 -4.09 20.35 10.60
C VAL A 265 -3.37 20.62 11.91
#